data_53ce047eaa1046f8f822589bf70b9f21
#
_entry.id   53ce047eaa1046f8f822589bf70b9f21
#
_cell.length_a   1.000
_cell.length_b   1.000
_cell.length_c   1.000
_cell.angle_alpha   90.00
_cell.angle_beta   90.00
_cell.angle_gamma   90.00
#
_symmetry.space_group_name_H-M   'P 1'
#
loop_
_entity.id
_entity.type
_entity.pdbx_description
1 polymer ?
#
loop_
_entity_poly.entity_id
_entity_poly.type
_entity_poly.pdbx_seq_one_letter_code
_entity_poly.pdbx_strand_id
1 'polypeptide(L)'
;MSFKIQPQTPARPNRCQLFGPGSRPELFEKMAASAADVVNLDLEDSVSPADKPKARENIIQAINDIDWGGKSLSVRINGLDTEFWYRDVVDVLEKAGDRLDLIMIPKVGNAGDMYAVDALVTAVERAKGRSKQIGFEIIIETAAGAQNVDEIAAATPRLQSMSFGVADYAASMGMRVTGIGGTQDDYFMLANGEPGSERAVSMVDPWHYPITRMVAACRQHGVLPVDGPFGDFSDSDGYRAQALRSATMGCVGKWAIHPKQVALANEVFTPSDAVVTEARRILEAMAEAEKSGQGAAVLDGKLIDIASARQANVIVQQIELIENSKA
;
A
#
# COMPACT_ATOMS: atom_id res chain seq x y z
N MET A 1 2.16 2.23 26.96
CA MET A 1 1.52 2.19 25.64
C MET A 1 1.49 3.59 25.06
N SER A 2 1.96 3.78 23.88
CA SER A 2 2.07 5.10 23.26
C SER A 2 1.07 5.18 22.11
N PHE A 3 0.28 6.27 22.08
CA PHE A 3 -0.44 6.67 20.87
C PHE A 3 0.50 7.28 19.81
N LYS A 4 1.78 7.39 20.11
CA LYS A 4 2.77 7.84 19.13
C LYS A 4 3.17 6.64 18.28
N ILE A 5 2.66 6.61 17.07
CA ILE A 5 3.17 5.75 16.00
C ILE A 5 4.55 6.32 15.65
N GLN A 6 5.59 5.52 15.84
CA GLN A 6 6.90 5.87 15.31
C GLN A 6 7.00 5.27 13.90
N PRO A 7 7.05 6.08 12.85
CA PRO A 7 7.23 5.56 11.51
C PRO A 7 8.56 4.82 11.44
N GLN A 8 8.54 3.58 10.99
CA GLN A 8 9.76 2.83 10.68
C GLN A 8 10.35 3.26 9.33
N THR A 9 9.60 4.06 8.59
CA THR A 9 9.86 4.37 7.19
C THR A 9 10.23 5.83 6.99
N PRO A 10 11.11 6.13 6.03
CA PRO A 10 11.24 7.48 5.51
C PRO A 10 9.87 8.01 5.08
N ALA A 11 9.54 9.23 5.48
CA ALA A 11 8.32 9.87 5.04
C ALA A 11 8.34 10.05 3.51
N ARG A 12 7.36 9.47 2.83
CA ARG A 12 7.21 9.55 1.38
C ARG A 12 5.74 9.41 0.98
N PRO A 13 5.29 10.04 -0.13
CA PRO A 13 3.97 9.79 -0.67
C PRO A 13 3.83 8.33 -1.11
N ASN A 14 2.62 7.81 -0.95
CA ASN A 14 2.29 6.43 -1.36
C ASN A 14 0.85 6.31 -1.85
N ARG A 15 0.32 7.38 -2.48
CA ARG A 15 -1.08 7.43 -2.94
C ARG A 15 -1.35 6.43 -4.05
N CYS A 16 -0.40 6.27 -4.95
CA CYS A 16 -0.50 5.39 -6.10
C CYS A 16 0.77 4.55 -6.26
N GLN A 17 0.61 3.24 -6.32
CA GLN A 17 1.66 2.29 -6.71
C GLN A 17 1.35 1.75 -8.11
N LEU A 18 2.11 2.16 -9.13
CA LEU A 18 1.94 1.73 -10.51
C LEU A 18 2.77 0.49 -10.79
N PHE A 19 2.11 -0.58 -11.22
CA PHE A 19 2.74 -1.84 -11.59
C PHE A 19 3.01 -1.94 -13.09
N GLY A 20 4.17 -2.52 -13.44
CA GLY A 20 4.52 -2.85 -14.83
C GLY A 20 5.37 -4.10 -14.91
N PRO A 21 5.01 -5.04 -15.84
CA PRO A 21 5.73 -6.30 -15.97
C PRO A 21 7.15 -6.10 -16.48
N GLY A 22 8.13 -6.77 -15.87
CA GLY A 22 9.53 -6.76 -16.27
C GLY A 22 9.79 -7.28 -17.68
N SER A 23 8.84 -8.05 -18.21
CA SER A 23 8.85 -8.53 -19.60
C SER A 23 8.49 -7.44 -20.64
N ARG A 24 8.04 -6.25 -20.20
CA ARG A 24 7.56 -5.16 -21.06
C ARG A 24 8.38 -3.87 -20.87
N PRO A 25 9.69 -3.88 -21.21
CA PRO A 25 10.59 -2.74 -20.96
C PRO A 25 10.13 -1.45 -21.67
N GLU A 26 9.36 -1.53 -22.76
CA GLU A 26 8.80 -0.39 -23.47
C GLU A 26 7.76 0.44 -22.66
N LEU A 27 7.37 -0.07 -21.50
CA LEU A 27 6.47 0.64 -20.57
C LEU A 27 7.23 1.50 -19.55
N PHE A 28 8.50 1.21 -19.28
CA PHE A 28 9.21 1.75 -18.14
C PHE A 28 9.39 3.26 -18.18
N GLU A 29 9.76 3.84 -19.32
CA GLU A 29 9.85 5.29 -19.48
C GLU A 29 8.49 5.99 -19.26
N LYS A 30 7.40 5.36 -19.72
CA LYS A 30 6.04 5.87 -19.48
C LYS A 30 5.66 5.82 -18.00
N MET A 31 6.11 4.78 -17.30
CA MET A 31 5.91 4.67 -15.85
C MET A 31 6.72 5.72 -15.10
N ALA A 32 7.97 5.95 -15.49
CA ALA A 32 8.82 7.01 -14.95
C ALA A 32 8.19 8.40 -15.16
N ALA A 33 7.59 8.67 -16.32
CA ALA A 33 6.90 9.94 -16.64
C ALA A 33 5.51 10.06 -16.00
N SER A 34 4.96 9.00 -15.37
CA SER A 34 3.62 9.03 -14.76
C SER A 34 3.59 9.86 -13.47
N ALA A 35 2.39 10.16 -12.99
CA ALA A 35 2.18 10.83 -11.70
C ALA A 35 2.10 9.85 -10.49
N ALA A 36 2.54 8.60 -10.67
CA ALA A 36 2.58 7.63 -9.57
C ALA A 36 3.66 8.02 -8.54
N ASP A 37 3.36 7.81 -7.25
CA ASP A 37 4.32 8.03 -6.17
C ASP A 37 5.32 6.88 -6.07
N VAL A 38 4.87 5.65 -6.33
CA VAL A 38 5.68 4.44 -6.33
C VAL A 38 5.56 3.73 -7.67
N VAL A 39 6.67 3.25 -8.20
CA VAL A 39 6.71 2.37 -9.37
C VAL A 39 7.17 0.99 -8.94
N ASN A 40 6.35 -0.01 -9.21
CA ASN A 40 6.66 -1.42 -8.99
C ASN A 40 7.00 -2.12 -10.32
N LEU A 41 8.24 -2.55 -10.45
CA LEU A 41 8.72 -3.36 -11.57
C LEU A 41 8.52 -4.84 -11.18
N ASP A 42 7.69 -5.54 -11.95
CA ASP A 42 7.20 -6.85 -11.55
C ASP A 42 7.96 -8.00 -12.19
N LEU A 43 8.41 -8.96 -11.37
CA LEU A 43 9.01 -10.24 -11.78
C LEU A 43 8.09 -11.43 -11.52
N GLU A 44 6.95 -11.22 -10.85
CA GLU A 44 6.10 -12.30 -10.38
C GLU A 44 4.98 -12.65 -11.38
N ASP A 45 3.73 -12.51 -11.00
CA ASP A 45 2.56 -13.06 -11.71
C ASP A 45 2.35 -12.49 -13.12
N SER A 46 2.76 -11.25 -13.37
CA SER A 46 2.65 -10.65 -14.71
C SER A 46 3.73 -11.09 -15.71
N VAL A 47 4.66 -11.95 -15.29
CA VAL A 47 5.77 -12.44 -16.10
C VAL A 47 5.72 -13.96 -16.21
N SER A 48 5.72 -14.50 -17.44
CA SER A 48 5.73 -15.94 -17.65
C SER A 48 7.01 -16.57 -17.09
N PRO A 49 6.98 -17.85 -16.62
CA PRO A 49 8.19 -18.51 -16.11
C PRO A 49 9.38 -18.48 -17.06
N ALA A 50 9.14 -18.63 -18.35
CA ALA A 50 10.20 -18.61 -19.38
C ALA A 50 10.85 -17.23 -19.53
N ASP A 51 10.12 -16.16 -19.27
CA ASP A 51 10.58 -14.78 -19.43
C ASP A 51 11.23 -14.19 -18.18
N LYS A 52 11.11 -14.84 -17.02
CA LYS A 52 11.61 -14.31 -15.73
C LYS A 52 13.10 -13.92 -15.75
N PRO A 53 14.02 -14.71 -16.30
CA PRO A 53 15.43 -14.31 -16.39
C PRO A 53 15.61 -13.04 -17.23
N LYS A 54 14.91 -12.94 -18.37
CA LYS A 54 15.00 -11.75 -19.24
C LYS A 54 14.33 -10.53 -18.63
N ALA A 55 13.20 -10.71 -17.96
CA ALA A 55 12.52 -9.64 -17.22
C ALA A 55 13.42 -9.04 -16.12
N ARG A 56 14.18 -9.88 -15.41
CA ARG A 56 15.14 -9.43 -14.40
C ARG A 56 16.25 -8.58 -15.02
N GLU A 57 16.82 -8.99 -16.16
CA GLU A 57 17.80 -8.19 -16.90
C GLU A 57 17.23 -6.83 -17.32
N ASN A 58 16.01 -6.82 -17.87
CA ASN A 58 15.35 -5.60 -18.30
C ASN A 58 15.14 -4.63 -17.10
N ILE A 59 14.71 -5.15 -15.95
CA ILE A 59 14.51 -4.34 -14.73
C ILE A 59 15.83 -3.77 -14.24
N ILE A 60 16.90 -4.58 -14.17
CA ILE A 60 18.23 -4.12 -13.77
C ILE A 60 18.71 -2.99 -14.67
N GLN A 61 18.57 -3.16 -15.98
CA GLN A 61 18.93 -2.13 -16.95
C GLN A 61 18.09 -0.85 -16.73
N ALA A 62 16.77 -0.98 -16.57
CA ALA A 62 15.90 0.15 -16.39
C ALA A 62 16.19 0.94 -15.08
N ILE A 63 16.53 0.25 -13.98
CA ILE A 63 16.94 0.90 -12.73
C ILE A 63 18.18 1.76 -12.92
N ASN A 64 19.12 1.30 -13.75
CA ASN A 64 20.39 1.99 -13.99
C ASN A 64 20.28 3.12 -15.01
N ASP A 65 19.45 2.95 -16.06
CA ASP A 65 19.49 3.81 -17.24
C ASP A 65 18.37 4.86 -17.28
N ILE A 66 17.23 4.63 -16.59
CA ILE A 66 16.08 5.52 -16.62
C ILE A 66 16.12 6.49 -15.43
N ASP A 67 15.82 7.76 -15.72
CA ASP A 67 15.58 8.74 -14.65
C ASP A 67 14.16 8.57 -14.08
N TRP A 68 14.09 8.04 -12.87
CA TRP A 68 12.85 7.83 -12.13
C TRP A 68 12.40 9.05 -11.31
N GLY A 69 13.16 10.13 -11.36
CA GLY A 69 12.87 11.34 -10.57
C GLY A 69 12.77 11.07 -9.07
N GLY A 70 11.84 11.74 -8.40
CA GLY A 70 11.59 11.59 -6.95
C GLY A 70 10.70 10.39 -6.55
N LYS A 71 10.30 9.52 -7.51
CA LYS A 71 9.44 8.36 -7.21
C LYS A 71 10.16 7.32 -6.37
N SER A 72 9.45 6.62 -5.52
CA SER A 72 9.96 5.39 -4.92
C SER A 72 9.98 4.26 -5.93
N LEU A 73 11.11 3.57 -6.05
CA LEU A 73 11.29 2.48 -6.99
C LEU A 73 11.34 1.15 -6.27
N SER A 74 10.43 0.25 -6.60
CA SER A 74 10.25 -1.07 -6.02
C SER A 74 10.37 -2.17 -7.07
N VAL A 75 10.87 -3.33 -6.68
CA VAL A 75 10.86 -4.56 -7.50
C VAL A 75 10.06 -5.63 -6.78
N ARG A 76 8.97 -6.10 -7.37
CA ARG A 76 8.26 -7.28 -6.86
C ARG A 76 8.98 -8.54 -7.31
N ILE A 77 9.57 -9.25 -6.36
CA ILE A 77 10.27 -10.52 -6.58
C ILE A 77 9.28 -11.67 -6.70
N ASN A 78 9.73 -12.81 -7.16
CA ASN A 78 8.93 -14.04 -7.14
C ASN A 78 8.69 -14.54 -5.72
N GLY A 79 7.63 -15.31 -5.52
CA GLY A 79 7.30 -15.93 -4.24
C GLY A 79 8.41 -16.87 -3.72
N LEU A 80 8.54 -16.97 -2.41
CA LEU A 80 9.56 -17.77 -1.74
C LEU A 80 9.41 -19.28 -1.99
N ASP A 81 8.25 -19.71 -2.44
CA ASP A 81 7.92 -21.06 -2.86
C ASP A 81 8.41 -21.43 -4.26
N THR A 82 9.10 -20.50 -4.95
CA THR A 82 9.65 -20.69 -6.31
C THR A 82 11.18 -20.76 -6.31
N GLU A 83 11.76 -21.28 -7.39
CA GLU A 83 13.21 -21.27 -7.62
C GLU A 83 13.76 -19.91 -8.05
N PHE A 84 12.93 -18.88 -8.28
CA PHE A 84 13.36 -17.60 -8.87
C PHE A 84 13.73 -16.55 -7.82
N TRP A 85 13.05 -16.50 -6.66
CA TRP A 85 13.10 -15.39 -5.72
C TRP A 85 14.50 -15.00 -5.24
N TYR A 86 15.33 -15.99 -4.92
CA TYR A 86 16.68 -15.70 -4.41
C TYR A 86 17.57 -15.07 -5.48
N ARG A 87 17.38 -15.46 -6.77
CA ARG A 87 18.07 -14.82 -7.89
C ARG A 87 17.54 -13.43 -8.14
N ASP A 88 16.27 -13.19 -7.96
CA ASP A 88 15.70 -11.85 -8.08
C ASP A 88 16.36 -10.91 -7.07
N VAL A 89 16.47 -11.34 -5.80
CA VAL A 89 17.14 -10.54 -4.76
C VAL A 89 18.63 -10.33 -5.09
N VAL A 90 19.35 -11.40 -5.32
CA VAL A 90 20.82 -11.33 -5.50
C VAL A 90 21.18 -10.53 -6.76
N ASP A 91 20.63 -10.92 -7.92
CA ASP A 91 21.00 -10.30 -9.18
C ASP A 91 20.60 -8.82 -9.25
N VAL A 92 19.40 -8.47 -8.74
CA VAL A 92 18.95 -7.08 -8.73
C VAL A 92 19.79 -6.23 -7.78
N LEU A 93 20.07 -6.69 -6.56
CA LEU A 93 20.88 -5.91 -5.61
C LEU A 93 22.36 -5.82 -5.97
N GLU A 94 22.90 -6.84 -6.65
CA GLU A 94 24.29 -6.81 -7.08
C GLU A 94 24.53 -5.93 -8.30
N LYS A 95 23.56 -5.83 -9.22
CA LYS A 95 23.73 -5.22 -10.55
C LYS A 95 22.96 -3.90 -10.71
N ALA A 96 21.88 -3.70 -9.96
CA ALA A 96 21.20 -2.41 -9.94
C ALA A 96 21.94 -1.43 -9.03
N GLY A 97 22.00 -0.18 -9.45
CA GLY A 97 22.61 0.91 -8.67
C GLY A 97 21.83 1.24 -7.40
N ASP A 98 22.30 2.27 -6.68
CA ASP A 98 21.69 2.72 -5.41
C ASP A 98 20.30 3.37 -5.58
N ARG A 99 19.81 3.43 -6.84
CA ARG A 99 18.49 4.02 -7.15
C ARG A 99 17.32 3.16 -6.66
N LEU A 100 17.49 1.84 -6.53
CA LEU A 100 16.45 0.98 -5.98
C LEU A 100 16.21 1.30 -4.49
N ASP A 101 14.93 1.51 -4.16
CA ASP A 101 14.49 1.84 -2.80
C ASP A 101 13.97 0.62 -2.05
N LEU A 102 13.24 -0.26 -2.76
CA LEU A 102 12.38 -1.26 -2.16
C LEU A 102 12.43 -2.60 -2.90
N ILE A 103 12.26 -3.65 -2.14
CA ILE A 103 11.84 -4.97 -2.65
C ILE A 103 10.43 -5.25 -2.14
N MET A 104 9.53 -5.65 -3.03
CA MET A 104 8.21 -6.13 -2.67
C MET A 104 8.20 -7.65 -2.65
N ILE A 105 7.80 -8.21 -1.51
CA ILE A 105 7.77 -9.65 -1.24
C ILE A 105 6.31 -10.12 -1.30
N PRO A 106 5.94 -10.95 -2.29
CA PRO A 106 4.59 -11.49 -2.40
C PRO A 106 4.37 -12.66 -1.46
N LYS A 107 3.10 -13.00 -1.24
CA LYS A 107 2.63 -14.24 -0.59
C LYS A 107 3.24 -14.52 0.80
N VAL A 108 3.61 -13.46 1.54
CA VAL A 108 4.16 -13.59 2.89
C VAL A 108 3.14 -14.26 3.81
N GLY A 109 3.52 -15.36 4.44
CA GLY A 109 2.66 -16.16 5.31
C GLY A 109 2.98 -16.03 6.80
N ASN A 110 4.24 -15.69 7.16
CA ASN A 110 4.71 -15.60 8.53
C ASN A 110 6.01 -14.79 8.67
N ALA A 111 6.44 -14.52 9.90
CA ALA A 111 7.68 -13.79 10.19
C ALA A 111 8.96 -14.47 9.68
N GLY A 112 8.94 -15.81 9.52
CA GLY A 112 10.07 -16.57 8.98
C GLY A 112 10.35 -16.24 7.51
N ASP A 113 9.31 -15.96 6.72
CA ASP A 113 9.46 -15.54 5.32
C ASP A 113 10.20 -14.19 5.26
N MET A 114 9.85 -13.27 6.16
CA MET A 114 10.51 -11.97 6.27
C MET A 114 11.98 -12.10 6.66
N TYR A 115 12.26 -12.99 7.64
CA TYR A 115 13.62 -13.25 8.06
C TYR A 115 14.50 -13.82 6.95
N ALA A 116 13.97 -14.74 6.14
CA ALA A 116 14.70 -15.35 5.03
C ALA A 116 15.16 -14.28 4.01
N VAL A 117 14.26 -13.37 3.62
CA VAL A 117 14.60 -12.31 2.68
C VAL A 117 15.53 -11.27 3.31
N ASP A 118 15.30 -10.88 4.58
CA ASP A 118 16.14 -9.90 5.27
C ASP A 118 17.57 -10.40 5.44
N ALA A 119 17.77 -11.66 5.78
CA ALA A 119 19.08 -12.27 5.90
C ALA A 119 19.84 -12.25 4.56
N LEU A 120 19.16 -12.60 3.46
CA LEU A 120 19.75 -12.59 2.12
C LEU A 120 20.09 -11.16 1.66
N VAL A 121 19.15 -10.22 1.79
CA VAL A 121 19.34 -8.80 1.45
C VAL A 121 20.50 -8.22 2.24
N THR A 122 20.55 -8.46 3.55
CA THR A 122 21.63 -7.98 4.42
C THR A 122 22.98 -8.51 4.02
N ALA A 123 23.06 -9.79 3.62
CA ALA A 123 24.31 -10.39 3.15
C ALA A 123 24.80 -9.75 1.83
N VAL A 124 23.90 -9.53 0.87
CA VAL A 124 24.23 -8.89 -0.41
C VAL A 124 24.61 -7.42 -0.22
N GLU A 125 23.88 -6.66 0.59
CA GLU A 125 24.20 -5.25 0.90
C GLU A 125 25.59 -5.11 1.50
N ARG A 126 25.95 -5.97 2.47
CA ARG A 126 27.30 -5.98 3.07
C ARG A 126 28.37 -6.33 2.04
N ALA A 127 28.13 -7.35 1.22
CA ALA A 127 29.09 -7.77 0.19
C ALA A 127 29.33 -6.66 -0.86
N LYS A 128 28.30 -5.88 -1.18
CA LYS A 128 28.36 -4.76 -2.13
C LYS A 128 28.80 -3.44 -1.51
N GLY A 129 28.85 -3.35 -0.18
CA GLY A 129 29.14 -2.09 0.53
C GLY A 129 28.07 -1.02 0.29
N ARG A 130 26.78 -1.40 0.15
CA ARG A 130 25.70 -0.43 -0.07
C ARG A 130 25.57 0.51 1.12
N SER A 131 25.50 1.80 0.85
CA SER A 131 25.29 2.82 1.86
C SER A 131 23.82 3.01 2.24
N LYS A 132 22.93 2.74 1.27
CA LYS A 132 21.48 2.82 1.42
C LYS A 132 20.89 1.44 1.63
N GLN A 133 20.22 1.24 2.76
CA GLN A 133 19.47 0.01 3.02
C GLN A 133 18.24 -0.08 2.13
N ILE A 134 17.97 -1.27 1.63
CA ILE A 134 16.73 -1.62 0.93
C ILE A 134 15.60 -1.75 1.95
N GLY A 135 14.49 -1.05 1.69
CA GLY A 135 13.24 -1.25 2.41
C GLY A 135 12.42 -2.40 1.83
N PHE A 136 11.47 -2.90 2.62
CA PHE A 136 10.54 -3.93 2.19
C PHE A 136 9.12 -3.40 2.06
N GLU A 137 8.48 -3.81 0.99
CA GLU A 137 7.03 -3.86 0.85
C GLU A 137 6.61 -5.32 0.83
N ILE A 138 5.42 -5.61 1.33
CA ILE A 138 4.90 -6.99 1.32
C ILE A 138 3.45 -7.02 0.86
N ILE A 139 3.01 -8.20 0.46
CA ILE A 139 1.62 -8.43 0.10
C ILE A 139 1.01 -9.44 1.06
N ILE A 140 -0.03 -9.04 1.75
CA ILE A 140 -0.90 -9.91 2.54
C ILE A 140 -1.99 -10.43 1.60
N GLU A 141 -1.80 -11.65 1.12
CA GLU A 141 -2.63 -12.25 0.07
C GLU A 141 -2.83 -13.76 0.23
N THR A 142 -2.57 -14.26 1.44
CA THR A 142 -2.85 -15.65 1.80
C THR A 142 -3.63 -15.71 3.10
N ALA A 143 -4.35 -16.81 3.33
CA ALA A 143 -5.03 -17.05 4.60
C ALA A 143 -4.02 -17.03 5.78
N ALA A 144 -2.84 -17.60 5.59
CA ALA A 144 -1.77 -17.58 6.57
C ALA A 144 -1.27 -16.15 6.85
N GLY A 145 -0.97 -15.37 5.81
CA GLY A 145 -0.52 -13.98 5.94
C GLY A 145 -1.54 -13.10 6.65
N ALA A 146 -2.82 -13.24 6.32
CA ALA A 146 -3.89 -12.50 6.99
C ALA A 146 -4.03 -12.90 8.48
N GLN A 147 -3.76 -14.17 8.82
CA GLN A 147 -3.82 -14.65 10.21
C GLN A 147 -2.63 -14.16 11.04
N ASN A 148 -1.44 -14.10 10.43
CA ASN A 148 -0.17 -13.79 11.09
C ASN A 148 0.25 -12.32 10.87
N VAL A 149 -0.64 -11.45 10.42
CA VAL A 149 -0.30 -10.07 10.00
C VAL A 149 0.39 -9.24 11.08
N ASP A 150 0.08 -9.46 12.36
CA ASP A 150 0.70 -8.73 13.48
C ASP A 150 2.17 -9.12 13.67
N GLU A 151 2.48 -10.43 13.62
CA GLU A 151 3.87 -10.90 13.73
C GLU A 151 4.70 -10.54 12.50
N ILE A 152 4.08 -10.54 11.31
CA ILE A 152 4.71 -10.11 10.07
C ILE A 152 5.04 -8.62 10.14
N ALA A 153 4.13 -7.80 10.67
CA ALA A 153 4.34 -6.36 10.84
C ALA A 153 5.52 -6.01 11.76
N ALA A 154 5.81 -6.88 12.72
CA ALA A 154 6.89 -6.71 13.68
C ALA A 154 8.23 -7.36 13.25
N ALA A 155 8.24 -8.11 12.14
CA ALA A 155 9.32 -9.05 11.83
C ALA A 155 10.67 -8.39 11.51
N THR A 156 10.67 -7.20 10.91
CA THR A 156 11.91 -6.50 10.53
C THR A 156 11.70 -4.99 10.46
N PRO A 157 12.71 -4.20 10.88
CA PRO A 157 12.65 -2.73 10.74
C PRO A 157 12.75 -2.26 9.27
N ARG A 158 13.02 -3.14 8.33
CA ARG A 158 13.01 -2.82 6.89
C ARG A 158 11.61 -2.68 6.31
N LEU A 159 10.59 -3.20 6.99
CA LEU A 159 9.23 -3.20 6.49
C LEU A 159 8.65 -1.79 6.48
N GLN A 160 8.28 -1.32 5.30
CA GLN A 160 7.81 0.04 5.08
C GLN A 160 6.34 0.09 4.70
N SER A 161 5.84 -0.90 3.95
CA SER A 161 4.42 -0.94 3.59
C SER A 161 3.90 -2.37 3.46
N MET A 162 2.60 -2.52 3.67
CA MET A 162 1.84 -3.74 3.40
C MET A 162 0.71 -3.43 2.44
N SER A 163 0.58 -4.24 1.40
CA SER A 163 -0.53 -4.20 0.46
C SER A 163 -1.45 -5.39 0.65
N PHE A 164 -2.74 -5.23 0.34
CA PHE A 164 -3.70 -6.32 0.35
C PHE A 164 -3.90 -6.90 -1.05
N GLY A 165 -3.43 -8.12 -1.28
CA GLY A 165 -3.53 -8.83 -2.56
C GLY A 165 -4.85 -9.60 -2.67
N VAL A 166 -5.91 -8.92 -3.13
CA VAL A 166 -7.29 -9.39 -3.09
C VAL A 166 -7.54 -10.68 -3.88
N ALA A 167 -6.86 -10.88 -5.03
CA ALA A 167 -7.09 -12.03 -5.90
C ALA A 167 -6.53 -13.32 -5.30
N ASP A 168 -5.26 -13.31 -4.92
CA ASP A 168 -4.61 -14.45 -4.27
C ASP A 168 -5.21 -14.75 -2.90
N TYR A 169 -5.61 -13.72 -2.15
CA TYR A 169 -6.34 -13.90 -0.91
C TYR A 169 -7.66 -14.66 -1.13
N ALA A 170 -8.45 -14.26 -2.13
CA ALA A 170 -9.69 -14.93 -2.45
C ALA A 170 -9.46 -16.42 -2.84
N ALA A 171 -8.43 -16.68 -3.64
CA ALA A 171 -8.02 -18.03 -4.01
C ALA A 171 -7.57 -18.84 -2.79
N SER A 172 -6.72 -18.28 -1.95
CA SER A 172 -6.23 -18.91 -0.72
C SER A 172 -7.34 -19.25 0.28
N MET A 173 -8.38 -18.40 0.35
CA MET A 173 -9.56 -18.59 1.18
C MET A 173 -10.62 -19.52 0.56
N GLY A 174 -10.45 -19.94 -0.71
CA GLY A 174 -11.45 -20.71 -1.43
C GLY A 174 -12.75 -19.94 -1.69
N MET A 175 -12.66 -18.60 -1.83
CA MET A 175 -13.83 -17.76 -2.08
C MET A 175 -14.36 -17.95 -3.50
N ARG A 176 -15.69 -17.82 -3.65
CA ARG A 176 -16.38 -17.90 -4.95
C ARG A 176 -16.35 -16.55 -5.68
N VAL A 177 -15.15 -16.03 -5.94
CA VAL A 177 -14.97 -14.78 -6.66
C VAL A 177 -14.03 -14.99 -7.84
N THR A 178 -14.32 -14.34 -8.96
CA THR A 178 -13.49 -14.37 -10.17
C THR A 178 -12.96 -13.00 -10.56
N GLY A 179 -13.48 -11.93 -9.96
CA GLY A 179 -13.02 -10.56 -10.16
C GLY A 179 -11.87 -10.19 -9.23
N ILE A 180 -11.06 -9.23 -9.65
CA ILE A 180 -9.98 -8.66 -8.84
C ILE A 180 -10.50 -7.40 -8.13
N GLY A 181 -10.87 -7.53 -6.86
CA GLY A 181 -11.49 -6.46 -6.08
C GLY A 181 -12.98 -6.27 -6.41
N GLY A 182 -13.52 -5.12 -6.00
CA GLY A 182 -14.93 -4.79 -6.21
C GLY A 182 -15.89 -5.43 -5.21
N THR A 183 -17.18 -5.22 -5.45
CA THR A 183 -18.27 -5.83 -4.71
C THR A 183 -18.56 -7.24 -5.21
N GLN A 184 -19.26 -8.02 -4.38
CA GLN A 184 -19.71 -9.36 -4.75
C GLN A 184 -21.24 -9.37 -4.64
N ASP A 185 -21.93 -9.49 -5.76
CA ASP A 185 -23.39 -9.38 -5.83
C ASP A 185 -24.12 -10.46 -5.02
N ASP A 186 -23.51 -11.65 -4.89
CA ASP A 186 -24.04 -12.76 -4.09
C ASP A 186 -23.72 -12.65 -2.60
N TYR A 187 -22.95 -11.64 -2.17
CA TYR A 187 -22.59 -11.43 -0.77
C TYR A 187 -23.37 -10.28 -0.15
N PHE A 188 -24.58 -10.59 0.30
CA PHE A 188 -25.51 -9.62 0.84
C PHE A 188 -26.31 -10.19 2.03
N MET A 189 -26.94 -9.30 2.79
CA MET A 189 -27.88 -9.62 3.86
C MET A 189 -29.29 -9.19 3.43
N LEU A 190 -30.27 -10.06 3.66
CA LEU A 190 -31.67 -9.72 3.55
C LEU A 190 -32.23 -9.26 4.90
N ALA A 191 -32.97 -8.16 4.93
CA ALA A 191 -33.69 -7.75 6.12
C ALA A 191 -34.72 -8.82 6.53
N ASN A 192 -35.05 -8.89 7.82
CA ASN A 192 -36.12 -9.74 8.31
C ASN A 192 -37.45 -9.36 7.66
N GLY A 193 -38.30 -10.35 7.40
CA GLY A 193 -39.62 -10.16 6.79
C GLY A 193 -40.31 -11.48 6.55
N GLU A 194 -41.57 -11.42 6.15
CA GLU A 194 -42.38 -12.61 5.83
C GLU A 194 -41.87 -13.33 4.55
N PRO A 195 -41.94 -14.66 4.50
CA PRO A 195 -41.59 -15.39 3.29
C PRO A 195 -42.38 -14.89 2.06
N GLY A 196 -41.65 -14.62 0.95
CA GLY A 196 -42.22 -14.13 -0.28
C GLY A 196 -42.51 -12.63 -0.34
N SER A 197 -42.29 -11.86 0.74
CA SER A 197 -42.37 -10.41 0.70
C SER A 197 -41.10 -9.79 0.11
N GLU A 198 -41.21 -8.59 -0.44
CA GLU A 198 -40.06 -7.79 -0.80
C GLU A 198 -39.30 -7.37 0.47
N ARG A 199 -37.99 -7.62 0.48
CA ARG A 199 -37.14 -7.33 1.64
C ARG A 199 -35.94 -6.51 1.21
N ALA A 200 -35.53 -5.57 2.06
CA ALA A 200 -34.35 -4.76 1.82
C ALA A 200 -33.09 -5.64 1.76
N VAL A 201 -32.20 -5.31 0.81
CA VAL A 201 -30.89 -5.93 0.62
C VAL A 201 -29.82 -4.98 1.11
N SER A 202 -28.91 -5.49 1.94
CA SER A 202 -27.71 -4.74 2.37
C SER A 202 -26.49 -5.46 1.81
N MET A 203 -25.74 -4.75 0.95
CA MET A 203 -24.47 -5.27 0.44
C MET A 203 -23.46 -5.37 1.58
N VAL A 204 -22.68 -6.44 1.55
CA VAL A 204 -21.61 -6.71 2.53
C VAL A 204 -20.27 -6.64 1.81
N ASP A 205 -19.27 -6.08 2.48
CA ASP A 205 -17.90 -5.99 1.96
C ASP A 205 -17.07 -7.19 2.42
N PRO A 206 -16.73 -8.14 1.55
CA PRO A 206 -15.94 -9.32 1.93
C PRO A 206 -14.49 -8.97 2.30
N TRP A 207 -14.01 -7.81 1.87
CA TRP A 207 -12.64 -7.36 2.07
C TRP A 207 -12.46 -6.53 3.35
N HIS A 208 -13.55 -6.14 4.00
CA HIS A 208 -13.52 -5.25 5.17
C HIS A 208 -12.65 -5.82 6.30
N TYR A 209 -12.89 -7.06 6.69
CA TYR A 209 -12.18 -7.68 7.81
C TYR A 209 -10.66 -7.80 7.57
N PRO A 210 -10.18 -8.42 6.48
CA PRO A 210 -8.75 -8.58 6.27
C PRO A 210 -8.03 -7.23 6.08
N ILE A 211 -8.65 -6.26 5.39
CA ILE A 211 -8.05 -4.93 5.20
C ILE A 211 -7.96 -4.17 6.53
N THR A 212 -9.02 -4.12 7.34
CA THR A 212 -8.97 -3.43 8.64
C THR A 212 -8.00 -4.07 9.60
N ARG A 213 -7.87 -5.39 9.59
CA ARG A 213 -6.87 -6.10 10.38
C ARG A 213 -5.45 -5.74 9.95
N MET A 214 -5.16 -5.74 8.64
CA MET A 214 -3.88 -5.30 8.08
C MET A 214 -3.58 -3.84 8.46
N VAL A 215 -4.56 -2.94 8.32
CA VAL A 215 -4.41 -1.53 8.71
C VAL A 215 -4.06 -1.39 10.18
N ALA A 216 -4.72 -2.13 11.07
CA ALA A 216 -4.44 -2.08 12.50
C ALA A 216 -3.00 -2.52 12.81
N ALA A 217 -2.54 -3.64 12.24
CA ALA A 217 -1.17 -4.12 12.38
C ALA A 217 -0.15 -3.11 11.84
N CYS A 218 -0.40 -2.57 10.65
CA CYS A 218 0.45 -1.52 10.06
C CYS A 218 0.58 -0.31 10.99
N ARG A 219 -0.55 0.19 11.51
CA ARG A 219 -0.55 1.37 12.40
C ARG A 219 0.12 1.11 13.73
N GLN A 220 0.01 -0.09 14.27
CA GLN A 220 0.71 -0.49 15.49
C GLN A 220 2.23 -0.44 15.34
N HIS A 221 2.75 -0.80 14.17
CA HIS A 221 4.18 -0.93 13.91
C HIS A 221 4.77 0.19 13.03
N GLY A 222 4.00 1.25 12.70
CA GLY A 222 4.48 2.38 11.90
C GLY A 222 4.72 2.04 10.42
N VAL A 223 4.04 1.01 9.91
CA VAL A 223 4.07 0.57 8.51
C VAL A 223 2.93 1.24 7.73
N LEU A 224 3.11 1.49 6.45
CA LEU A 224 2.09 2.10 5.58
C LEU A 224 1.13 1.04 5.04
N PRO A 225 -0.18 1.11 5.33
CA PRO A 225 -1.16 0.21 4.72
C PRO A 225 -1.57 0.72 3.34
N VAL A 226 -1.54 -0.17 2.35
CA VAL A 226 -1.88 0.13 0.95
C VAL A 226 -2.97 -0.83 0.47
N ASP A 227 -3.96 -0.32 -0.24
CA ASP A 227 -4.97 -1.17 -0.88
C ASP A 227 -4.43 -1.77 -2.19
N GLY A 228 -4.89 -2.97 -2.50
CA GLY A 228 -4.45 -3.74 -3.65
C GLY A 228 -5.08 -3.33 -4.98
N PRO A 229 -5.06 -4.23 -5.98
CA PRO A 229 -5.54 -3.94 -7.33
C PRO A 229 -7.07 -3.88 -7.43
N PHE A 230 -7.54 -3.23 -8.49
CA PHE A 230 -8.89 -3.29 -9.01
C PHE A 230 -8.82 -3.68 -10.49
N GLY A 231 -9.43 -4.82 -10.85
CA GLY A 231 -9.20 -5.48 -12.13
C GLY A 231 -9.83 -4.79 -13.32
N ASP A 232 -11.01 -4.19 -13.15
CA ASP A 232 -11.69 -3.49 -14.24
C ASP A 232 -11.19 -2.06 -14.39
N PHE A 233 -10.16 -1.87 -15.24
CA PHE A 233 -9.61 -0.55 -15.54
C PHE A 233 -10.50 0.32 -16.46
N SER A 234 -11.66 -0.19 -16.90
CA SER A 234 -12.68 0.58 -17.61
C SER A 234 -13.70 1.21 -16.66
N ASP A 235 -13.90 0.65 -15.46
CA ASP A 235 -14.79 1.14 -14.41
C ASP A 235 -14.06 2.11 -13.46
N SER A 236 -14.05 3.37 -13.84
CA SER A 236 -13.45 4.44 -13.02
C SER A 236 -14.22 4.71 -11.71
N ASP A 237 -15.53 4.54 -11.72
CA ASP A 237 -16.37 4.80 -10.54
C ASP A 237 -16.23 3.68 -9.51
N GLY A 238 -16.17 2.42 -9.96
CA GLY A 238 -15.85 1.28 -9.11
C GLY A 238 -14.46 1.40 -8.48
N TYR A 239 -13.45 1.83 -9.26
CA TYR A 239 -12.13 2.08 -8.71
C TYR A 239 -12.15 3.16 -7.62
N ARG A 240 -12.81 4.31 -7.87
CA ARG A 240 -12.94 5.38 -6.87
C ARG A 240 -13.65 4.93 -5.62
N ALA A 241 -14.77 4.22 -5.77
CA ALA A 241 -15.55 3.72 -4.65
C ALA A 241 -14.72 2.78 -3.76
N GLN A 242 -13.96 1.87 -4.38
CA GLN A 242 -13.07 0.97 -3.64
C GLN A 242 -11.91 1.74 -2.98
N ALA A 243 -11.29 2.68 -3.67
CA ALA A 243 -10.23 3.52 -3.12
C ALA A 243 -10.72 4.36 -1.93
N LEU A 244 -11.90 4.98 -2.04
CA LEU A 244 -12.49 5.77 -0.96
C LEU A 244 -12.82 4.91 0.26
N ARG A 245 -13.35 3.69 0.04
CA ARG A 245 -13.59 2.72 1.10
C ARG A 245 -12.29 2.41 1.86
N SER A 246 -11.22 2.07 1.16
CA SER A 246 -9.94 1.72 1.79
C SER A 246 -9.26 2.92 2.44
N ALA A 247 -9.35 4.11 1.86
CA ALA A 247 -8.91 5.36 2.49
C ALA A 247 -9.65 5.63 3.81
N THR A 248 -10.98 5.41 3.83
CA THR A 248 -11.80 5.54 5.04
C THR A 248 -11.40 4.53 6.13
N MET A 249 -10.98 3.33 5.76
CA MET A 249 -10.45 2.34 6.68
C MET A 249 -9.02 2.64 7.17
N GLY A 250 -8.32 3.61 6.57
CA GLY A 250 -7.00 4.06 6.99
C GLY A 250 -5.84 3.68 6.06
N CYS A 251 -6.10 3.14 4.87
CA CYS A 251 -5.07 2.97 3.84
C CYS A 251 -4.57 4.33 3.36
N VAL A 252 -3.30 4.39 2.95
CA VAL A 252 -2.64 5.61 2.49
C VAL A 252 -2.51 5.68 0.97
N GLY A 253 -2.86 4.62 0.28
CA GLY A 253 -2.77 4.53 -1.18
C GLY A 253 -3.38 3.25 -1.72
N LYS A 254 -3.30 3.09 -3.04
CA LYS A 254 -3.85 1.96 -3.78
C LYS A 254 -2.99 1.62 -5.01
N TRP A 255 -3.03 0.35 -5.42
CA TRP A 255 -2.39 -0.08 -6.64
C TRP A 255 -3.10 0.45 -7.89
N ALA A 256 -2.30 0.78 -8.89
CA ALA A 256 -2.72 1.01 -10.27
C ALA A 256 -2.07 -0.06 -11.16
N ILE A 257 -2.89 -0.85 -11.82
CA ILE A 257 -2.46 -1.85 -12.80
C ILE A 257 -2.63 -1.36 -14.25
N HIS A 258 -3.14 -0.13 -14.39
CA HIS A 258 -3.29 0.56 -15.66
C HIS A 258 -3.07 2.07 -15.46
N PRO A 259 -2.46 2.80 -16.42
CA PRO A 259 -2.17 4.24 -16.29
C PRO A 259 -3.39 5.11 -15.96
N LYS A 260 -4.58 4.77 -16.42
CA LYS A 260 -5.83 5.49 -16.10
C LYS A 260 -6.16 5.52 -14.60
N GLN A 261 -5.72 4.51 -13.85
CA GLN A 261 -5.97 4.41 -12.41
C GLN A 261 -5.06 5.33 -11.57
N VAL A 262 -3.94 5.79 -12.13
CA VAL A 262 -2.97 6.64 -11.40
C VAL A 262 -3.61 7.95 -10.95
N ALA A 263 -4.31 8.64 -11.85
CA ALA A 263 -4.98 9.90 -11.52
C ALA A 263 -6.10 9.70 -10.49
N LEU A 264 -6.84 8.59 -10.59
CA LEU A 264 -7.93 8.25 -9.67
C LEU A 264 -7.41 7.96 -8.25
N ALA A 265 -6.31 7.22 -8.13
CA ALA A 265 -5.66 6.97 -6.84
C ALA A 265 -5.17 8.28 -6.22
N ASN A 266 -4.46 9.11 -6.99
CA ASN A 266 -3.96 10.39 -6.51
C ASN A 266 -5.11 11.33 -6.08
N GLU A 267 -6.23 11.34 -6.80
CA GLU A 267 -7.43 12.10 -6.46
C GLU A 267 -7.97 11.69 -5.08
N VAL A 268 -8.20 10.39 -4.88
CA VAL A 268 -8.83 9.88 -3.65
C VAL A 268 -7.90 9.99 -2.43
N PHE A 269 -6.61 9.70 -2.60
CA PHE A 269 -5.66 9.69 -1.49
C PHE A 269 -4.96 11.05 -1.27
N THR A 270 -5.39 12.10 -1.93
CA THR A 270 -5.00 13.48 -1.60
C THR A 270 -6.14 14.15 -0.82
N PRO A 271 -5.92 14.58 0.43
CA PRO A 271 -6.94 15.32 1.17
C PRO A 271 -7.41 16.56 0.39
N SER A 272 -8.72 16.77 0.31
CA SER A 272 -9.27 17.96 -0.35
C SER A 272 -8.95 19.23 0.44
N ASP A 273 -8.92 20.39 -0.25
CA ASP A 273 -8.68 21.70 0.39
C ASP A 273 -9.64 21.97 1.54
N ALA A 274 -10.90 21.55 1.42
CA ALA A 274 -11.89 21.70 2.47
C ALA A 274 -11.53 20.89 3.72
N VAL A 275 -11.08 19.64 3.54
CA VAL A 275 -10.65 18.75 4.63
C VAL A 275 -9.38 19.29 5.30
N VAL A 276 -8.41 19.78 4.51
CA VAL A 276 -7.18 20.40 5.03
C VAL A 276 -7.48 21.68 5.80
N THR A 277 -8.36 22.52 5.27
CA THR A 277 -8.78 23.76 5.94
C THR A 277 -9.43 23.47 7.30
N GLU A 278 -10.35 22.52 7.33
CA GLU A 278 -11.01 22.12 8.59
C GLU A 278 -10.02 21.51 9.59
N ALA A 279 -9.08 20.69 9.13
CA ALA A 279 -8.04 20.13 9.98
C ALA A 279 -7.16 21.24 10.61
N ARG A 280 -6.78 22.25 9.85
CA ARG A 280 -6.03 23.40 10.37
C ARG A 280 -6.83 24.20 11.40
N ARG A 281 -8.13 24.44 11.15
CA ARG A 281 -9.04 25.12 12.12
C ARG A 281 -9.15 24.36 13.44
N ILE A 282 -9.24 23.01 13.37
CA ILE A 282 -9.26 22.16 14.58
C ILE A 282 -7.98 22.34 15.38
N LEU A 283 -6.81 22.31 14.71
CA LEU A 283 -5.51 22.48 15.39
C LEU A 283 -5.36 23.86 16.03
N GLU A 284 -5.79 24.92 15.34
CA GLU A 284 -5.79 26.29 15.86
C GLU A 284 -6.69 26.43 17.10
N ALA A 285 -7.91 25.91 17.04
CA ALA A 285 -8.86 25.98 18.16
C ALA A 285 -8.35 25.19 19.38
N MET A 286 -7.72 24.03 19.16
CA MET A 286 -7.12 23.25 20.25
C MET A 286 -5.89 23.95 20.86
N ALA A 287 -5.06 24.61 20.06
CA ALA A 287 -3.91 25.38 20.55
C ALA A 287 -4.36 26.58 21.41
N GLU A 288 -5.47 27.25 21.06
CA GLU A 288 -6.03 28.32 21.89
C GLU A 288 -6.65 27.79 23.21
N ALA A 289 -7.33 26.63 23.14
CA ALA A 289 -7.85 25.98 24.35
C ALA A 289 -6.72 25.60 25.32
N GLU A 290 -5.63 25.05 24.81
CA GLU A 290 -4.45 24.70 25.62
C GLU A 290 -3.82 25.92 26.29
N LYS A 291 -3.65 27.04 25.59
CA LYS A 291 -3.18 28.31 26.17
C LYS A 291 -4.08 28.81 27.31
N SER A 292 -5.39 28.52 27.22
CA SER A 292 -6.38 28.89 28.24
C SER A 292 -6.52 27.82 29.34
N GLY A 293 -5.66 26.78 29.36
CA GLY A 293 -5.72 25.70 30.35
C GLY A 293 -6.88 24.73 30.16
N GLN A 294 -7.48 24.69 28.97
CA GLN A 294 -8.60 23.80 28.64
C GLN A 294 -8.13 22.60 27.81
N GLY A 295 -8.67 21.42 28.09
CA GLY A 295 -8.36 20.18 27.36
C GLY A 295 -9.26 19.91 26.14
N ALA A 296 -10.25 20.77 25.90
CA ALA A 296 -11.21 20.66 24.80
C ALA A 296 -11.71 22.05 24.39
N ALA A 297 -12.22 22.17 23.17
CA ALA A 297 -12.81 23.38 22.62
C ALA A 297 -14.16 23.07 21.93
N VAL A 298 -14.88 24.11 21.55
CA VAL A 298 -16.06 24.00 20.68
C VAL A 298 -15.77 24.71 19.37
N LEU A 299 -15.86 23.99 18.27
CA LEU A 299 -15.70 24.51 16.91
C LEU A 299 -16.99 24.24 16.13
N ASP A 300 -17.64 25.27 15.61
CA ASP A 300 -18.89 25.20 14.84
C ASP A 300 -20.00 24.35 15.56
N GLY A 301 -20.09 24.51 16.90
CA GLY A 301 -21.07 23.80 17.73
C GLY A 301 -20.72 22.33 18.02
N LYS A 302 -19.54 21.85 17.61
CA LYS A 302 -19.05 20.49 17.88
C LYS A 302 -17.93 20.52 18.91
N LEU A 303 -17.96 19.55 19.83
CA LEU A 303 -16.85 19.34 20.76
C LEU A 303 -15.65 18.77 20.01
N ILE A 304 -14.49 19.38 20.20
CA ILE A 304 -13.19 18.89 19.76
C ILE A 304 -12.26 18.74 20.95
N ASP A 305 -11.41 17.73 20.91
CA ASP A 305 -10.46 17.36 21.96
C ASP A 305 -9.12 16.90 21.36
N ILE A 306 -8.25 16.33 22.18
CA ILE A 306 -6.95 15.82 21.76
C ILE A 306 -7.05 14.72 20.68
N ALA A 307 -8.13 13.93 20.63
CA ALA A 307 -8.34 12.92 19.60
C ALA A 307 -8.63 13.60 18.25
N SER A 308 -9.46 14.65 18.26
CA SER A 308 -9.73 15.50 17.09
C SER A 308 -8.45 16.15 16.56
N ALA A 309 -7.60 16.68 17.44
CA ALA A 309 -6.31 17.26 17.08
C ALA A 309 -5.35 16.22 16.45
N ARG A 310 -5.33 14.99 16.96
CA ARG A 310 -4.51 13.90 16.38
C ARG A 310 -4.98 13.53 14.98
N GLN A 311 -6.28 13.44 14.75
CA GLN A 311 -6.85 13.18 13.42
C GLN A 311 -6.52 14.31 12.45
N ALA A 312 -6.66 15.56 12.87
CA ALA A 312 -6.31 16.73 12.07
C ALA A 312 -4.82 16.78 11.71
N ASN A 313 -3.94 16.45 12.66
CA ASN A 313 -2.50 16.36 12.39
C ASN A 313 -2.15 15.34 11.30
N VAL A 314 -2.80 14.18 11.26
CA VAL A 314 -2.57 13.17 10.21
C VAL A 314 -2.86 13.76 8.83
N ILE A 315 -3.96 14.52 8.69
CA ILE A 315 -4.36 15.15 7.43
C ILE A 315 -3.35 16.21 7.00
N VAL A 316 -2.93 17.08 7.93
CA VAL A 316 -1.97 18.15 7.64
C VAL A 316 -0.60 17.58 7.28
N GLN A 317 -0.10 16.59 8.02
CA GLN A 317 1.15 15.92 7.69
C GLN A 317 1.11 15.22 6.32
N GLN A 318 -0.01 14.63 5.96
CA GLN A 318 -0.17 13.99 4.66
C GLN A 318 -0.10 14.99 3.51
N ILE A 319 -0.77 16.14 3.60
CA ILE A 319 -0.71 17.15 2.53
C ILE A 319 0.66 17.79 2.44
N GLU A 320 1.32 18.11 3.56
CA GLU A 320 2.68 18.63 3.59
C GLU A 320 3.68 17.67 2.92
N LEU A 321 3.54 16.38 3.19
CA LEU A 321 4.37 15.34 2.55
C LEU A 321 4.19 15.32 1.03
N ILE A 322 2.94 15.43 0.55
CA ILE A 322 2.61 15.46 -0.88
C ILE A 322 3.16 16.73 -1.54
N GLU A 323 3.06 17.88 -0.88
CA GLU A 323 3.56 19.15 -1.39
C GLU A 323 5.10 19.16 -1.49
N ASN A 324 5.76 18.70 -0.43
CA ASN A 324 7.23 18.62 -0.38
C ASN A 324 7.84 17.65 -1.40
N SER A 325 7.09 16.62 -1.80
CA SER A 325 7.55 15.67 -2.83
C SER A 325 7.51 16.20 -4.25
N LYS A 326 6.84 17.34 -4.48
CA LYS A 326 6.74 18.01 -5.80
C LYS A 326 7.81 19.08 -6.01
N ALA A 327 8.46 19.51 -4.92
CA ALA A 327 9.54 20.49 -4.93
C ALA A 327 10.90 19.84 -5.23
#